data_acba941600b730ea87e55739f243e1c1
#
_entry.id   acba941600b730ea87e55739f243e1c1
#
_cell.length_a   1.000
_cell.length_b   1.000
_cell.length_c   1.000
_cell.angle_alpha   90.00
_cell.angle_beta   90.00
_cell.angle_gamma   90.00
#
_symmetry.space_group_name_H-M   'P 1'
#
loop_
_entity.id
_entity.type
_entity.pdbx_description
1 polymer ?
#
loop_
_entity_poly.entity_id
_entity_poly.type
_entity_poly.pdbx_seq_one_letter_code
_entity_poly.pdbx_strand_id
1 'polypeptide(L)'
;MGVNSSFSADAKDALARDVPEAPHCREALLAGLAVYGCGAGANAFVTHRNAVARLFRSLALDERRSIVKVADARLMRAAGYRIDVPERLRTIPPKPMHKCDRVMEVRGAFLACGCVSAGRQGYHLEFVLRDHERAERLAWMLRTLALPPKRMERKHRDVLYYKDFEAIVDVLTIVGAHGAVLHLSNIHALKETKNRIHRLVNTEAANLERTAAAAAAACRTIQYVESAYGLRNVSPVLREIAALRLAHPEENLAELGRRCNPPVGKPTVGSRLAALTRLAARLQRGRESRTSLRE
;
A
#
# COMPACT_ATOMS: atom_id res chain seq x y z
N MET A 1 10.81 20.47 -20.30
CA MET A 1 10.33 20.28 -18.91
C MET A 1 8.94 19.65 -18.96
N GLY A 2 8.85 18.34 -18.78
CA GLY A 2 7.60 17.61 -18.82
C GLY A 2 6.74 18.02 -17.63
N VAL A 3 5.50 18.42 -17.92
CA VAL A 3 4.44 18.58 -16.91
C VAL A 3 4.29 17.23 -16.23
N ASN A 4 4.61 17.11 -14.94
CA ASN A 4 4.31 15.92 -14.13
C ASN A 4 2.78 15.76 -14.10
N SER A 5 2.26 15.00 -15.07
CA SER A 5 0.87 14.64 -15.10
C SER A 5 0.63 13.62 -13.99
N SER A 6 -0.47 13.75 -13.25
CA SER A 6 -0.78 12.80 -12.20
C SER A 6 -1.22 11.48 -12.84
N PHE A 7 -0.93 10.35 -12.21
CA PHE A 7 -1.36 9.00 -12.64
C PHE A 7 -2.84 8.96 -13.07
N SER A 8 -3.72 9.58 -12.29
CA SER A 8 -5.15 9.69 -12.61
C SER A 8 -5.42 10.48 -13.90
N ALA A 9 -4.62 11.51 -14.16
CA ALA A 9 -4.75 12.33 -15.37
C ALA A 9 -4.36 11.55 -16.62
N ASP A 10 -3.27 10.78 -16.57
CA ASP A 10 -2.81 9.96 -17.69
C ASP A 10 -3.82 8.85 -18.02
N ALA A 11 -4.38 8.20 -16.99
CA ALA A 11 -5.44 7.21 -17.15
C ALA A 11 -6.67 7.80 -17.86
N LYS A 12 -7.11 8.99 -17.47
CA LYS A 12 -8.24 9.68 -18.10
C LYS A 12 -7.95 10.08 -19.54
N ASP A 13 -6.77 10.58 -19.83
CA ASP A 13 -6.40 10.97 -21.20
C ASP A 13 -6.30 9.77 -22.14
N ALA A 14 -5.81 8.64 -21.65
CA ALA A 14 -5.78 7.39 -22.41
C ALA A 14 -7.21 6.89 -22.72
N LEU A 15 -8.06 6.80 -21.69
CA LEU A 15 -9.46 6.41 -21.83
C LEU A 15 -10.27 7.32 -22.75
N ALA A 16 -10.02 8.62 -22.73
CA ALA A 16 -10.73 9.58 -23.57
C ALA A 16 -10.42 9.45 -25.08
N ARG A 17 -9.36 8.73 -25.44
CA ARG A 17 -9.00 8.46 -26.85
C ARG A 17 -9.63 7.18 -27.40
N ASP A 18 -10.02 6.29 -26.50
CA ASP A 18 -10.67 5.02 -26.84
C ASP A 18 -12.19 5.19 -26.84
N VAL A 19 -12.76 5.47 -28.00
CA VAL A 19 -14.20 5.72 -28.19
C VAL A 19 -14.90 4.41 -28.58
N PRO A 20 -15.97 3.98 -27.89
CA PRO A 20 -16.68 2.76 -28.23
C PRO A 20 -17.32 2.86 -29.63
N GLU A 21 -17.33 1.75 -30.35
CA GLU A 21 -17.92 1.69 -31.72
C GLU A 21 -19.45 1.67 -31.71
N ALA A 22 -20.04 0.91 -30.77
CA ALA A 22 -21.49 0.72 -30.69
C ALA A 22 -22.22 2.03 -30.28
N PRO A 23 -23.26 2.45 -31.03
CA PRO A 23 -23.98 3.69 -30.75
C PRO A 23 -24.55 3.77 -29.33
N HIS A 24 -25.20 2.71 -28.82
CA HIS A 24 -25.75 2.67 -27.47
C HIS A 24 -24.66 2.83 -26.38
N CYS A 25 -23.46 2.27 -26.63
CA CYS A 25 -22.33 2.44 -25.73
C CYS A 25 -21.81 3.90 -25.73
N ARG A 26 -21.83 4.58 -26.86
CA ARG A 26 -21.51 6.02 -26.97
C ARG A 26 -22.50 6.88 -26.20
N GLU A 27 -23.81 6.56 -26.34
CA GLU A 27 -24.86 7.23 -25.59
C GLU A 27 -24.72 7.04 -24.08
N ALA A 28 -24.44 5.82 -23.64
CA ALA A 28 -24.19 5.52 -22.23
C ALA A 28 -22.96 6.24 -21.66
N LEU A 29 -21.86 6.29 -22.45
CA LEU A 29 -20.65 7.03 -22.10
C LEU A 29 -20.93 8.54 -21.97
N LEU A 30 -21.68 9.11 -22.94
CA LEU A 30 -22.09 10.51 -22.91
C LEU A 30 -23.00 10.80 -21.71
N ALA A 31 -23.95 9.92 -21.42
CA ALA A 31 -24.80 10.04 -20.24
C ALA A 31 -23.98 10.06 -18.96
N GLY A 32 -23.02 9.14 -18.82
CA GLY A 32 -22.10 9.11 -17.66
C GLY A 32 -21.29 10.39 -17.52
N LEU A 33 -20.70 10.91 -18.60
CA LEU A 33 -19.99 12.17 -18.59
C LEU A 33 -20.89 13.34 -18.16
N ALA A 34 -22.09 13.44 -18.72
CA ALA A 34 -23.03 14.53 -18.46
C ALA A 34 -23.59 14.45 -17.03
N VAL A 35 -24.09 13.29 -16.59
CA VAL A 35 -24.69 13.08 -15.27
C VAL A 35 -23.70 13.39 -14.15
N TYR A 36 -22.45 12.92 -14.28
CA TYR A 36 -21.47 13.05 -13.19
C TYR A 36 -20.55 14.25 -13.33
N GLY A 37 -20.44 14.83 -14.52
CA GLY A 37 -19.59 16.00 -14.78
C GLY A 37 -20.31 17.33 -14.66
N CYS A 38 -21.65 17.36 -14.80
CA CYS A 38 -22.47 18.55 -14.61
C CYS A 38 -22.94 18.60 -13.15
N GLY A 39 -22.82 19.76 -12.52
CA GLY A 39 -23.41 19.96 -11.20
C GLY A 39 -24.93 20.10 -11.27
N ALA A 40 -25.63 19.88 -10.15
CA ALA A 40 -27.04 20.21 -10.02
C ALA A 40 -27.26 21.69 -10.38
N GLY A 41 -28.13 21.96 -11.35
CA GLY A 41 -28.40 23.30 -11.86
C GLY A 41 -27.27 23.89 -12.75
N ALA A 42 -26.19 23.17 -13.01
CA ALA A 42 -25.11 23.64 -13.89
C ALA A 42 -25.44 23.37 -15.37
N ASN A 43 -25.32 24.38 -16.20
CA ASN A 43 -25.54 24.29 -17.65
C ASN A 43 -24.31 23.79 -18.42
N ALA A 44 -23.24 23.44 -17.74
CA ALA A 44 -21.97 23.13 -18.38
C ALA A 44 -21.24 21.94 -17.75
N PHE A 45 -20.62 21.16 -18.61
CA PHE A 45 -19.59 20.20 -18.25
C PHE A 45 -18.24 20.92 -18.12
N VAL A 46 -17.58 20.74 -17.00
CA VAL A 46 -16.27 21.36 -16.74
C VAL A 46 -15.25 20.27 -16.41
N THR A 47 -14.12 20.30 -17.13
CA THR A 47 -13.00 19.38 -16.91
C THR A 47 -11.67 20.09 -17.08
N HIS A 48 -10.64 19.62 -16.38
CA HIS A 48 -9.26 20.10 -16.57
C HIS A 48 -8.48 19.30 -17.63
N ARG A 49 -9.14 18.33 -18.27
CA ARG A 49 -8.52 17.44 -19.26
C ARG A 49 -9.05 17.74 -20.67
N ASN A 50 -8.15 18.22 -21.55
CA ASN A 50 -8.51 18.54 -22.93
C ASN A 50 -9.04 17.30 -23.69
N ALA A 51 -8.43 16.11 -23.49
CA ALA A 51 -8.88 14.88 -24.12
C ALA A 51 -10.34 14.55 -23.74
N VAL A 52 -10.69 14.68 -22.44
CA VAL A 52 -12.06 14.46 -21.95
C VAL A 52 -13.04 15.50 -22.50
N ALA A 53 -12.62 16.77 -22.61
CA ALA A 53 -13.45 17.81 -23.20
C ALA A 53 -13.74 17.54 -24.68
N ARG A 54 -12.74 17.10 -25.45
CA ARG A 54 -12.90 16.73 -26.86
C ARG A 54 -13.80 15.52 -27.03
N LEU A 55 -13.62 14.48 -26.18
CA LEU A 55 -14.49 13.30 -26.17
C LEU A 55 -15.94 13.71 -25.93
N PHE A 56 -16.22 14.52 -24.89
CA PHE A 56 -17.58 14.98 -24.61
C PHE A 56 -18.21 15.67 -25.82
N ARG A 57 -17.47 16.59 -26.45
CA ARG A 57 -17.97 17.31 -27.65
C ARG A 57 -18.24 16.35 -28.82
N SER A 58 -17.37 15.39 -29.07
CA SER A 58 -17.54 14.43 -30.18
C SER A 58 -18.75 13.51 -29.96
N LEU A 59 -18.99 13.06 -28.73
CA LEU A 59 -20.13 12.22 -28.40
C LEU A 59 -21.47 13.00 -28.44
N ALA A 60 -21.45 14.28 -28.09
CA ALA A 60 -22.67 15.12 -28.13
C ALA A 60 -23.14 15.44 -29.55
N LEU A 61 -22.40 15.06 -30.60
CA LEU A 61 -22.69 15.28 -32.03
C LEU A 61 -23.05 16.75 -32.35
N ASP A 62 -22.51 17.70 -31.60
CA ASP A 62 -22.83 19.12 -31.79
C ASP A 62 -21.52 19.87 -32.09
N GLU A 63 -21.16 19.86 -33.37
CA GLU A 63 -19.95 20.53 -33.89
C GLU A 63 -19.97 22.06 -33.67
N ARG A 64 -21.13 22.65 -33.44
CA ARG A 64 -21.32 24.08 -33.20
C ARG A 64 -20.97 24.53 -31.80
N ARG A 65 -20.74 23.58 -30.86
CA ARG A 65 -20.40 23.93 -29.49
C ARG A 65 -18.92 24.13 -29.32
N SER A 66 -18.56 25.34 -28.94
CA SER A 66 -17.17 25.68 -28.65
C SER A 66 -16.73 25.12 -27.30
N ILE A 67 -15.51 24.58 -27.24
CA ILE A 67 -14.82 24.33 -25.99
C ILE A 67 -14.22 25.64 -25.53
N VAL A 68 -14.74 26.22 -24.47
CA VAL A 68 -14.22 27.45 -23.92
C VAL A 68 -13.15 27.13 -22.87
N LYS A 69 -11.95 27.68 -23.05
CA LYS A 69 -10.92 27.64 -22.00
C LYS A 69 -11.30 28.63 -20.90
N VAL A 70 -11.42 28.14 -19.69
CA VAL A 70 -11.74 28.95 -18.50
C VAL A 70 -10.53 28.96 -17.59
N ALA A 71 -10.08 30.13 -17.18
CA ALA A 71 -9.08 30.26 -16.14
C ALA A 71 -9.70 29.81 -14.80
N ASP A 72 -9.14 28.80 -14.16
CA ASP A 72 -9.52 28.45 -12.80
C ASP A 72 -8.75 29.33 -11.82
N ALA A 73 -9.44 30.29 -11.20
CA ALA A 73 -8.86 31.21 -10.22
C ALA A 73 -8.31 30.50 -8.96
N ARG A 74 -8.71 29.25 -8.71
CA ARG A 74 -8.24 28.44 -7.57
C ARG A 74 -6.99 27.62 -7.88
N LEU A 75 -6.75 27.34 -9.16
CA LEU A 75 -5.60 26.58 -9.65
C LEU A 75 -4.80 27.48 -10.61
N MET A 76 -3.94 28.29 -10.06
CA MET A 76 -3.13 29.30 -10.78
C MET A 76 -2.35 28.80 -12.02
N ARG A 77 -2.47 27.53 -12.42
CA ARG A 77 -1.70 26.90 -13.51
C ARG A 77 -2.48 25.94 -14.44
N ALA A 78 -3.74 25.63 -14.21
CA ALA A 78 -4.49 24.70 -15.04
C ALA A 78 -5.68 25.39 -15.73
N ALA A 79 -5.67 25.44 -17.06
CA ALA A 79 -6.84 25.86 -17.81
C ALA A 79 -7.96 24.81 -17.66
N GLY A 80 -9.14 25.23 -17.21
CA GLY A 80 -10.35 24.46 -17.27
C GLY A 80 -10.95 24.51 -18.69
N TYR A 81 -11.66 23.47 -19.07
CA TYR A 81 -12.42 23.39 -20.31
C TYR A 81 -13.90 23.33 -19.96
N ARG A 82 -14.67 24.28 -20.45
CA ARG A 82 -16.12 24.37 -20.26
C ARG A 82 -16.84 24.09 -21.57
N ILE A 83 -17.84 23.25 -21.52
CA ILE A 83 -18.72 22.90 -22.65
C ILE A 83 -20.15 23.01 -22.16
N ASP A 84 -20.99 23.79 -22.84
CA ASP A 84 -22.40 23.91 -22.51
C ASP A 84 -23.13 22.61 -22.83
N VAL A 85 -23.93 22.13 -21.87
CA VAL A 85 -24.62 20.84 -21.97
C VAL A 85 -26.07 21.06 -22.42
N PRO A 86 -26.55 20.34 -23.47
CA PRO A 86 -27.93 20.39 -23.90
C PRO A 86 -28.87 20.01 -22.75
N GLU A 87 -30.05 20.60 -22.74
CA GLU A 87 -31.07 20.34 -21.72
C GLU A 87 -31.40 18.85 -21.60
N ARG A 88 -31.53 18.15 -22.74
CA ARG A 88 -31.75 16.71 -22.82
C ARG A 88 -30.73 15.84 -22.08
N LEU A 89 -29.49 16.33 -21.88
CA LEU A 89 -28.42 15.62 -21.18
C LEU A 89 -28.25 16.06 -19.72
N ARG A 90 -29.08 17.00 -19.23
CA ARG A 90 -29.01 17.49 -17.83
C ARG A 90 -29.82 16.63 -16.87
N THR A 91 -30.80 15.88 -17.40
CA THR A 91 -31.63 14.98 -16.59
C THR A 91 -30.96 13.63 -16.45
N ILE A 92 -31.18 12.99 -15.29
CA ILE A 92 -30.71 11.63 -15.06
C ILE A 92 -31.54 10.67 -15.93
N PRO A 93 -30.93 9.93 -16.88
CA PRO A 93 -31.67 9.01 -17.74
C PRO A 93 -32.18 7.79 -16.95
N PRO A 94 -33.10 6.99 -17.52
CA PRO A 94 -33.44 5.68 -16.95
C PRO A 94 -32.22 4.81 -16.70
N LYS A 95 -32.33 3.87 -15.75
CA LYS A 95 -31.22 2.94 -15.45
C LYS A 95 -30.91 2.05 -16.67
N PRO A 96 -29.64 1.90 -17.06
CA PRO A 96 -29.29 1.11 -18.22
C PRO A 96 -29.53 -0.38 -17.97
N MET A 97 -30.15 -1.05 -18.93
CA MET A 97 -30.50 -2.48 -18.85
C MET A 97 -29.31 -3.38 -19.20
N HIS A 98 -28.53 -3.02 -20.22
CA HIS A 98 -27.41 -3.83 -20.67
C HIS A 98 -26.17 -3.64 -19.82
N LYS A 99 -25.40 -4.72 -19.65
CA LYS A 99 -24.14 -4.67 -18.87
C LYS A 99 -23.13 -3.70 -19.50
N CYS A 100 -23.00 -3.70 -20.82
CA CYS A 100 -22.09 -2.81 -21.55
C CYS A 100 -22.41 -1.33 -21.32
N ASP A 101 -23.70 -0.96 -21.29
CA ASP A 101 -24.12 0.43 -21.03
C ASP A 101 -23.81 0.87 -19.60
N ARG A 102 -24.00 -0.04 -18.62
CA ARG A 102 -23.59 0.22 -17.24
C ARG A 102 -22.08 0.45 -17.14
N VAL A 103 -21.27 -0.36 -17.84
CA VAL A 103 -19.82 -0.20 -17.91
C VAL A 103 -19.45 1.15 -18.52
N MET A 104 -20.09 1.55 -19.62
CA MET A 104 -19.81 2.82 -20.29
C MET A 104 -20.25 4.02 -19.44
N GLU A 105 -21.37 3.94 -18.73
CA GLU A 105 -21.79 5.00 -17.82
C GLU A 105 -20.82 5.14 -16.64
N VAL A 106 -20.32 4.02 -16.06
CA VAL A 106 -19.28 4.03 -15.02
C VAL A 106 -17.96 4.60 -15.56
N ARG A 107 -17.58 4.28 -16.80
CA ARG A 107 -16.42 4.89 -17.47
C ARG A 107 -16.59 6.40 -17.62
N GLY A 108 -17.77 6.86 -18.01
CA GLY A 108 -18.11 8.29 -18.04
C GLY A 108 -18.01 8.95 -16.66
N ALA A 109 -18.50 8.30 -15.61
CA ALA A 109 -18.35 8.75 -14.23
C ALA A 109 -16.87 8.87 -13.82
N PHE A 110 -16.05 7.88 -14.16
CA PHE A 110 -14.60 7.92 -13.86
C PHE A 110 -13.92 9.10 -14.58
N LEU A 111 -14.21 9.31 -15.86
CA LEU A 111 -13.67 10.45 -16.61
C LEU A 111 -14.11 11.80 -16.03
N ALA A 112 -15.36 11.90 -15.57
CA ALA A 112 -15.93 13.14 -15.05
C ALA A 112 -15.46 13.45 -13.62
N CYS A 113 -15.67 12.55 -12.67
CA CYS A 113 -15.50 12.79 -11.23
C CYS A 113 -14.61 11.75 -10.51
N GLY A 114 -14.12 10.72 -11.22
CA GLY A 114 -13.23 9.72 -10.63
C GLY A 114 -11.81 10.28 -10.40
N CYS A 115 -11.13 9.74 -9.41
CA CYS A 115 -9.72 9.99 -9.16
C CYS A 115 -9.05 8.71 -8.66
N VAL A 116 -7.88 8.38 -9.19
CA VAL A 116 -7.10 7.24 -8.74
C VAL A 116 -5.69 7.70 -8.33
N SER A 117 -5.19 7.17 -7.23
CA SER A 117 -3.85 7.47 -6.73
C SER A 117 -3.16 6.24 -6.18
N ALA A 118 -1.82 6.23 -6.32
CA ALA A 118 -0.92 5.25 -5.74
C ALA A 118 0.16 6.00 -4.97
N GLY A 119 -0.04 6.17 -3.66
CA GLY A 119 0.88 6.92 -2.79
C GLY A 119 1.64 6.02 -1.81
N ARG A 120 2.44 6.65 -0.93
CA ARG A 120 3.12 5.96 0.17
C ARG A 120 2.14 5.27 1.12
N GLN A 121 0.98 5.87 1.35
CA GLN A 121 -0.07 5.39 2.26
C GLN A 121 -1.01 4.33 1.66
N GLY A 122 -0.77 3.87 0.42
CA GLY A 122 -1.59 2.86 -0.23
C GLY A 122 -2.19 3.32 -1.55
N TYR A 123 -3.22 2.58 -1.97
CA TYR A 123 -3.97 2.82 -3.19
C TYR A 123 -5.33 3.40 -2.84
N HIS A 124 -5.81 4.30 -3.68
CA HIS A 124 -7.10 4.92 -3.47
C HIS A 124 -7.74 5.25 -4.82
N LEU A 125 -9.00 4.83 -4.99
CA LEU A 125 -9.85 5.25 -6.09
C LEU A 125 -11.12 5.83 -5.50
N GLU A 126 -11.48 7.05 -5.89
CA GLU A 126 -12.70 7.71 -5.41
C GLU A 126 -13.48 8.37 -6.54
N PHE A 127 -14.79 8.41 -6.36
CA PHE A 127 -15.73 9.21 -7.14
C PHE A 127 -16.33 10.23 -6.21
N VAL A 128 -16.11 11.52 -6.48
CA VAL A 128 -16.62 12.62 -5.67
C VAL A 128 -17.89 13.17 -6.32
N LEU A 129 -19.02 12.91 -5.71
CA LEU A 129 -20.34 13.19 -6.25
C LEU A 129 -20.98 14.38 -5.54
N ARG A 130 -21.76 15.16 -6.26
CA ARG A 130 -22.30 16.41 -5.74
C ARG A 130 -23.61 16.23 -4.99
N ASP A 131 -24.39 15.21 -5.34
CA ASP A 131 -25.67 14.92 -4.75
C ASP A 131 -25.88 13.42 -4.53
N HIS A 132 -26.85 13.12 -3.67
CA HIS A 132 -27.16 11.79 -3.22
C HIS A 132 -27.73 10.89 -4.32
N GLU A 133 -28.56 11.43 -5.20
CA GLU A 133 -29.23 10.67 -6.26
C GLU A 133 -28.22 10.09 -7.25
N ARG A 134 -27.24 10.91 -7.66
CA ARG A 134 -26.12 10.47 -8.52
C ARG A 134 -25.24 9.44 -7.82
N ALA A 135 -25.01 9.61 -6.51
CA ALA A 135 -24.23 8.65 -5.73
C ALA A 135 -24.93 7.29 -5.64
N GLU A 136 -26.23 7.27 -5.37
CA GLU A 136 -27.02 6.04 -5.34
C GLU A 136 -27.05 5.35 -6.72
N ARG A 137 -27.22 6.11 -7.79
CA ARG A 137 -27.19 5.58 -9.15
C ARG A 137 -25.85 4.91 -9.46
N LEU A 138 -24.72 5.58 -9.21
CA LEU A 138 -23.41 5.04 -9.47
C LEU A 138 -23.11 3.82 -8.58
N ALA A 139 -23.47 3.89 -7.30
CA ALA A 139 -23.30 2.77 -6.37
C ALA A 139 -24.12 1.54 -6.80
N TRP A 140 -25.36 1.76 -7.29
CA TRP A 140 -26.16 0.68 -7.85
C TRP A 140 -25.51 0.03 -9.06
N MET A 141 -24.99 0.80 -10.02
CA MET A 141 -24.28 0.24 -11.19
C MET A 141 -23.05 -0.55 -10.78
N LEU A 142 -22.22 0.00 -9.89
CA LEU A 142 -21.01 -0.68 -9.39
C LEU A 142 -21.37 -1.99 -8.68
N ARG A 143 -22.44 -2.03 -7.86
CA ARG A 143 -22.93 -3.28 -7.24
C ARG A 143 -23.38 -4.30 -8.29
N THR A 144 -24.09 -3.88 -9.34
CA THR A 144 -24.54 -4.79 -10.43
C THR A 144 -23.40 -5.33 -11.29
N LEU A 145 -22.24 -4.67 -11.23
CA LEU A 145 -20.99 -5.12 -11.87
C LEU A 145 -20.11 -5.93 -10.92
N ALA A 146 -20.63 -6.33 -9.73
CA ALA A 146 -19.91 -7.02 -8.67
C ALA A 146 -18.74 -6.20 -8.06
N LEU A 147 -18.84 -4.88 -8.10
CA LEU A 147 -17.83 -3.93 -7.57
C LEU A 147 -18.47 -3.00 -6.51
N PRO A 148 -18.91 -3.52 -5.35
CA PRO A 148 -19.56 -2.71 -4.33
C PRO A 148 -18.60 -1.66 -3.76
N PRO A 149 -18.88 -0.34 -3.90
CA PRO A 149 -18.03 0.68 -3.33
C PRO A 149 -18.31 0.86 -1.84
N LYS A 150 -17.29 1.34 -1.12
CA LYS A 150 -17.49 1.97 0.19
C LYS A 150 -17.99 3.39 -0.01
N ARG A 151 -18.74 3.91 0.97
CA ARG A 151 -19.30 5.26 0.92
C ARG A 151 -18.92 6.06 2.15
N MET A 152 -18.69 7.36 1.95
CA MET A 152 -18.55 8.35 3.02
C MET A 152 -19.07 9.70 2.55
N GLU A 153 -19.45 10.55 3.47
CA GLU A 153 -19.71 11.96 3.21
C GLU A 153 -18.47 12.79 3.57
N ARG A 154 -18.09 13.73 2.70
CA ARG A 154 -16.97 14.65 2.93
C ARG A 154 -17.30 16.04 2.37
N LYS A 155 -17.38 17.05 3.24
CA LYS A 155 -17.68 18.45 2.86
C LYS A 155 -18.98 18.57 2.06
N HIS A 156 -20.06 17.97 2.54
CA HIS A 156 -21.37 17.92 1.88
C HIS A 156 -21.37 17.30 0.47
N ARG A 157 -20.45 16.35 0.25
CA ARG A 157 -20.40 15.56 -0.98
C ARG A 157 -20.35 14.09 -0.64
N ASP A 158 -21.11 13.33 -1.42
CA ASP A 158 -20.99 11.88 -1.39
C ASP A 158 -19.73 11.40 -2.08
N VAL A 159 -18.98 10.53 -1.41
CA VAL A 159 -17.77 9.93 -1.95
C VAL A 159 -17.93 8.42 -1.95
N LEU A 160 -17.88 7.83 -3.14
CA LEU A 160 -17.77 6.39 -3.32
C LEU A 160 -16.29 6.05 -3.52
N TYR A 161 -15.76 5.07 -2.78
CA TYR A 161 -14.32 4.82 -2.81
C TYR A 161 -13.94 3.36 -2.63
N TYR A 162 -12.69 3.06 -3.08
CA TYR A 162 -12.01 1.79 -2.90
C TYR A 162 -10.60 2.06 -2.34
N LYS A 163 -10.13 1.19 -1.44
CA LYS A 163 -8.76 1.22 -0.88
C LYS A 163 -8.02 -0.09 -1.11
N ASP A 164 -8.75 -1.14 -1.41
CA ASP A 164 -8.19 -2.42 -1.74
C ASP A 164 -7.60 -2.41 -3.15
N PHE A 165 -6.40 -2.98 -3.29
CA PHE A 165 -5.68 -2.99 -4.57
C PHE A 165 -6.45 -3.73 -5.66
N GLU A 166 -6.92 -4.95 -5.35
CA GLU A 166 -7.64 -5.80 -6.30
C GLU A 166 -8.94 -5.13 -6.76
N ALA A 167 -9.73 -4.60 -5.83
CA ALA A 167 -10.95 -3.89 -6.17
C ALA A 167 -10.71 -2.65 -7.06
N ILE A 168 -9.59 -1.94 -6.87
CA ILE A 168 -9.21 -0.81 -7.73
C ILE A 168 -8.81 -1.30 -9.11
N VAL A 169 -8.05 -2.38 -9.21
CA VAL A 169 -7.67 -3.03 -10.48
C VAL A 169 -8.91 -3.47 -11.24
N ASP A 170 -9.87 -4.09 -10.55
CA ASP A 170 -11.13 -4.55 -11.17
C ASP A 170 -11.94 -3.37 -11.73
N VAL A 171 -12.10 -2.27 -10.98
CA VAL A 171 -12.78 -1.06 -11.47
C VAL A 171 -12.06 -0.50 -12.69
N LEU A 172 -10.73 -0.35 -12.65
CA LEU A 172 -9.94 0.17 -13.77
C LEU A 172 -10.01 -0.74 -15.00
N THR A 173 -10.03 -2.06 -14.80
CA THR A 173 -10.15 -3.05 -15.87
C THR A 173 -11.52 -2.96 -16.55
N ILE A 174 -12.60 -2.91 -15.77
CA ILE A 174 -13.96 -2.82 -16.31
C ILE A 174 -14.15 -1.54 -17.12
N VAL A 175 -13.65 -0.40 -16.65
CA VAL A 175 -13.75 0.85 -17.40
C VAL A 175 -12.80 0.92 -18.62
N GLY A 176 -11.91 -0.05 -18.80
CA GLY A 176 -10.97 -0.15 -19.93
C GLY A 176 -9.65 0.58 -19.72
N ALA A 177 -9.30 0.96 -18.49
CA ALA A 177 -8.07 1.68 -18.16
C ALA A 177 -6.83 0.75 -18.06
N HIS A 178 -6.62 -0.12 -19.05
CA HIS A 178 -5.59 -1.17 -19.01
C HIS A 178 -4.17 -0.64 -18.79
N GLY A 179 -3.81 0.50 -19.37
CA GLY A 179 -2.52 1.14 -19.14
C GLY A 179 -2.34 1.58 -17.68
N ALA A 180 -3.41 2.04 -17.04
CA ALA A 180 -3.41 2.38 -15.62
C ALA A 180 -3.28 1.13 -14.73
N VAL A 181 -3.94 0.02 -15.11
CA VAL A 181 -3.80 -1.27 -14.42
C VAL A 181 -2.36 -1.75 -14.43
N LEU A 182 -1.71 -1.78 -15.60
CA LEU A 182 -0.30 -2.18 -15.73
C LEU A 182 0.63 -1.32 -14.87
N HIS A 183 0.45 0.00 -14.92
CA HIS A 183 1.26 0.92 -14.11
C HIS A 183 1.07 0.69 -12.60
N LEU A 184 -0.18 0.49 -12.16
CA LEU A 184 -0.52 0.23 -10.77
C LEU A 184 0.06 -1.10 -10.28
N SER A 185 -0.02 -2.16 -11.12
CA SER A 185 0.55 -3.48 -10.83
C SER A 185 2.07 -3.44 -10.70
N ASN A 186 2.76 -2.69 -11.55
CA ASN A 186 4.20 -2.50 -11.44
C ASN A 186 4.60 -1.80 -10.12
N ILE A 187 3.87 -0.75 -9.72
CA ILE A 187 4.09 -0.07 -8.44
C ILE A 187 3.85 -1.04 -7.28
N HIS A 188 2.81 -1.87 -7.37
CA HIS A 188 2.47 -2.86 -6.35
C HIS A 188 3.59 -3.88 -6.16
N ALA A 189 4.06 -4.51 -7.24
CA ALA A 189 5.13 -5.48 -7.23
C ALA A 189 6.45 -4.92 -6.65
N LEU A 190 6.80 -3.68 -7.01
CA LEU A 190 7.97 -3.00 -6.45
C LEU A 190 7.83 -2.76 -4.93
N LYS A 191 6.65 -2.35 -4.46
CA LYS A 191 6.37 -2.16 -3.03
C LYS A 191 6.45 -3.47 -2.25
N GLU A 192 5.87 -4.55 -2.77
CA GLU A 192 5.93 -5.87 -2.14
C GLU A 192 7.36 -6.38 -2.02
N THR A 193 8.13 -6.27 -3.09
CA THR A 193 9.55 -6.65 -3.10
C THR A 193 10.34 -5.87 -2.06
N LYS A 194 10.16 -4.53 -2.01
CA LYS A 194 10.81 -3.68 -1.01
C LYS A 194 10.42 -4.05 0.42
N ASN A 195 9.14 -4.28 0.67
CA ASN A 195 8.65 -4.67 1.99
C ASN A 195 9.19 -6.04 2.42
N ARG A 196 9.32 -6.99 1.48
CA ARG A 196 9.92 -8.31 1.72
C ARG A 196 11.40 -8.18 2.12
N ILE A 197 12.16 -7.39 1.37
CA ILE A 197 13.58 -7.11 1.68
C ILE A 197 13.71 -6.47 3.06
N HIS A 198 12.93 -5.44 3.38
CA HIS A 198 12.97 -4.80 4.70
C HIS A 198 12.67 -5.78 5.83
N ARG A 199 11.65 -6.65 5.67
CA ARG A 199 11.35 -7.68 6.68
C ARG A 199 12.51 -8.66 6.86
N LEU A 200 13.14 -9.09 5.77
CA LEU A 200 14.31 -9.98 5.83
C LEU A 200 15.47 -9.33 6.58
N VAL A 201 15.85 -8.12 6.18
CA VAL A 201 16.94 -7.34 6.81
C VAL A 201 16.67 -7.12 8.29
N ASN A 202 15.45 -6.71 8.66
CA ASN A 202 15.08 -6.48 10.06
C ASN A 202 15.15 -7.79 10.88
N THR A 203 14.75 -8.91 10.29
CA THR A 203 14.83 -10.23 10.94
C THR A 203 16.27 -10.66 11.16
N GLU A 204 17.12 -10.49 10.15
CA GLU A 204 18.55 -10.81 10.23
C GLU A 204 19.27 -9.90 11.25
N ALA A 205 19.00 -8.60 11.22
CA ALA A 205 19.56 -7.65 12.18
C ALA A 205 19.17 -7.99 13.63
N ALA A 206 17.89 -8.28 13.89
CA ALA A 206 17.43 -8.68 15.20
C ALA A 206 18.00 -10.03 15.67
N ASN A 207 18.25 -10.96 14.74
CA ASN A 207 18.91 -12.24 15.04
C ASN A 207 20.38 -12.04 15.41
N LEU A 208 21.08 -11.20 14.65
CA LEU A 208 22.48 -10.84 14.89
C LEU A 208 22.64 -10.16 16.25
N GLU A 209 21.80 -9.16 16.55
CA GLU A 209 21.80 -8.44 17.84
C GLU A 209 21.57 -9.39 19.02
N ARG A 210 20.54 -10.26 18.93
CA ARG A 210 20.28 -11.27 19.97
C ARG A 210 21.45 -12.22 20.17
N THR A 211 22.10 -12.65 19.10
CA THR A 211 23.26 -13.55 19.15
C THR A 211 24.44 -12.86 19.80
N ALA A 212 24.73 -11.61 19.43
CA ALA A 212 25.82 -10.82 20.01
C ALA A 212 25.58 -10.53 21.49
N ALA A 213 24.35 -10.15 21.86
CA ALA A 213 23.99 -9.90 23.27
C ALA A 213 24.13 -11.17 24.12
N ALA A 214 23.69 -12.33 23.61
CA ALA A 214 23.83 -13.61 24.29
C ALA A 214 25.30 -14.03 24.44
N ALA A 215 26.12 -13.80 23.41
CA ALA A 215 27.56 -14.05 23.45
C ALA A 215 28.27 -13.18 24.49
N ALA A 216 27.98 -11.89 24.51
CA ALA A 216 28.53 -10.96 25.50
C ALA A 216 28.10 -11.32 26.94
N ALA A 217 26.83 -11.71 27.15
CA ALA A 217 26.36 -12.17 28.45
C ALA A 217 27.07 -13.47 28.88
N ALA A 218 27.27 -14.42 27.97
CA ALA A 218 28.03 -15.63 28.28
C ALA A 218 29.49 -15.32 28.64
N CYS A 219 30.17 -14.42 27.95
CA CYS A 219 31.52 -14.00 28.28
C CYS A 219 31.59 -13.36 29.67
N ARG A 220 30.70 -12.45 30.01
CA ARG A 220 30.60 -11.87 31.36
C ARG A 220 30.38 -12.93 32.44
N THR A 221 29.49 -13.87 32.19
CA THR A 221 29.22 -15.00 33.09
C THR A 221 30.47 -15.85 33.33
N ILE A 222 31.19 -16.19 32.29
CA ILE A 222 32.42 -16.97 32.37
C ILE A 222 33.51 -16.23 33.16
N GLN A 223 33.72 -14.93 32.88
CA GLN A 223 34.66 -14.09 33.60
C GLN A 223 34.32 -14.01 35.11
N TYR A 224 33.02 -13.90 35.42
CA TYR A 224 32.57 -13.93 36.82
C TYR A 224 32.86 -15.30 37.49
N VAL A 225 32.61 -16.42 36.83
CA VAL A 225 32.93 -17.76 37.35
C VAL A 225 34.42 -17.92 37.55
N GLU A 226 35.25 -17.41 36.63
CA GLU A 226 36.71 -17.44 36.79
C GLU A 226 37.15 -16.68 38.02
N SER A 227 36.65 -15.45 38.22
CA SER A 227 37.06 -14.59 39.36
C SER A 227 36.53 -15.10 40.72
N ALA A 228 35.32 -15.70 40.75
CA ALA A 228 34.65 -16.10 41.99
C ALA A 228 34.93 -17.54 42.44
N TYR A 229 35.26 -18.44 41.48
CA TYR A 229 35.39 -19.88 41.74
C TYR A 229 36.63 -20.50 41.09
N GLY A 230 37.08 -19.94 39.98
CA GLY A 230 38.17 -20.46 39.15
C GLY A 230 37.69 -21.53 38.16
N LEU A 231 37.97 -21.35 36.88
CA LEU A 231 37.63 -22.32 35.86
C LEU A 231 38.38 -23.67 36.00
N ARG A 232 39.43 -23.71 36.83
CA ARG A 232 40.15 -24.97 37.16
C ARG A 232 39.25 -25.92 37.96
N ASN A 233 38.29 -25.39 38.70
CA ASN A 233 37.39 -26.15 39.58
C ASN A 233 36.13 -26.65 38.89
N VAL A 234 35.89 -26.28 37.62
CA VAL A 234 34.75 -26.80 36.84
C VAL A 234 35.18 -28.04 36.04
N SER A 235 34.19 -28.82 35.60
CA SER A 235 34.46 -30.02 34.79
C SER A 235 35.23 -29.68 33.49
N PRO A 236 36.03 -30.59 32.94
CA PRO A 236 36.82 -30.35 31.75
C PRO A 236 36.01 -29.85 30.54
N VAL A 237 34.81 -30.39 30.35
CA VAL A 237 33.91 -30.01 29.25
C VAL A 237 33.35 -28.60 29.38
N LEU A 238 33.16 -28.11 30.62
CA LEU A 238 32.71 -26.74 30.88
C LEU A 238 33.89 -25.76 30.75
N ARG A 239 35.08 -26.18 31.12
CA ARG A 239 36.30 -25.40 30.97
C ARG A 239 36.62 -25.18 29.48
N GLU A 240 36.54 -26.23 28.68
CA GLU A 240 36.74 -26.18 27.23
C GLU A 240 35.80 -25.15 26.58
N ILE A 241 34.50 -25.25 26.82
CA ILE A 241 33.55 -24.34 26.20
C ILE A 241 33.68 -22.90 26.69
N ALA A 242 34.06 -22.69 27.95
CA ALA A 242 34.38 -21.38 28.52
C ALA A 242 35.58 -20.75 27.78
N ALA A 243 36.67 -21.49 27.63
CA ALA A 243 37.85 -21.02 26.90
C ALA A 243 37.55 -20.69 25.43
N LEU A 244 36.80 -21.57 24.73
CA LEU A 244 36.40 -21.32 23.35
C LEU A 244 35.51 -20.10 23.21
N ARG A 245 34.55 -19.87 24.08
CA ARG A 245 33.69 -18.69 24.03
C ARG A 245 34.46 -17.38 24.31
N LEU A 246 35.41 -17.38 25.20
CA LEU A 246 36.23 -16.21 25.45
C LEU A 246 37.20 -15.91 24.32
N ALA A 247 37.73 -16.96 23.66
CA ALA A 247 38.63 -16.82 22.51
C ALA A 247 37.88 -16.40 21.22
N HIS A 248 36.63 -16.80 21.08
CA HIS A 248 35.79 -16.56 19.89
C HIS A 248 34.42 -15.99 20.26
N PRO A 249 34.35 -14.74 20.76
CA PRO A 249 33.11 -14.14 21.26
C PRO A 249 32.09 -13.87 20.13
N GLU A 250 32.52 -13.72 18.88
CA GLU A 250 31.66 -13.44 17.71
C GLU A 250 31.04 -14.70 17.11
N GLU A 251 31.61 -15.89 17.38
CA GLU A 251 31.13 -17.13 16.76
C GLU A 251 29.78 -17.58 17.33
N ASN A 252 28.96 -18.15 16.47
CA ASN A 252 27.70 -18.75 16.90
C ASN A 252 27.91 -20.11 17.59
N LEU A 253 26.85 -20.62 18.27
CA LEU A 253 26.99 -21.87 19.04
C LEU A 253 27.32 -23.09 18.19
N ALA A 254 26.97 -23.12 16.89
CA ALA A 254 27.31 -24.25 16.03
C ALA A 254 28.80 -24.21 15.63
N GLU A 255 29.34 -23.04 15.41
CA GLU A 255 30.76 -22.83 15.14
C GLU A 255 31.65 -23.22 16.34
N LEU A 256 31.27 -22.76 17.52
CA LEU A 256 31.94 -23.18 18.75
C LEU A 256 31.88 -24.70 18.97
N GLY A 257 30.72 -25.32 18.64
CA GLY A 257 30.57 -26.78 18.75
C GLY A 257 31.51 -27.55 17.84
N ARG A 258 31.82 -27.03 16.67
CA ARG A 258 32.79 -27.63 15.73
C ARG A 258 34.22 -27.54 16.25
N ARG A 259 34.52 -26.55 17.11
CA ARG A 259 35.87 -26.39 17.73
C ARG A 259 36.07 -27.25 18.98
N CYS A 260 35.04 -27.80 19.57
CA CYS A 260 35.16 -28.72 20.70
C CYS A 260 35.82 -30.04 20.28
N ASN A 261 36.51 -30.67 21.23
CA ASN A 261 37.12 -32.00 21.02
C ASN A 261 36.55 -33.02 22.01
N PRO A 262 35.73 -34.02 21.55
CA PRO A 262 35.24 -34.16 20.16
C PRO A 262 34.24 -33.08 19.79
N PRO A 263 33.99 -32.83 18.47
CA PRO A 263 33.00 -31.84 18.02
C PRO A 263 31.59 -32.17 18.53
N VAL A 264 30.86 -31.13 18.94
CA VAL A 264 29.50 -31.27 19.50
C VAL A 264 28.48 -30.38 18.78
N GLY A 265 27.21 -30.70 18.88
CA GLY A 265 26.13 -29.93 18.28
C GLY A 265 25.78 -28.65 19.08
N LYS A 266 25.11 -27.69 18.41
CA LYS A 266 24.58 -26.46 18.99
C LYS A 266 23.81 -26.68 20.31
N PRO A 267 22.91 -27.67 20.46
CA PRO A 267 22.21 -27.91 21.73
C PRO A 267 23.16 -28.22 22.89
N THR A 268 24.21 -29.02 22.64
CA THR A 268 25.21 -29.39 23.65
C THR A 268 25.99 -28.16 24.11
N VAL A 269 26.42 -27.30 23.19
CA VAL A 269 27.10 -26.02 23.52
C VAL A 269 26.18 -25.16 24.37
N GLY A 270 24.92 -25.00 23.95
CA GLY A 270 23.90 -24.23 24.72
C GLY A 270 23.71 -24.79 26.13
N SER A 271 23.61 -26.10 26.30
CA SER A 271 23.49 -26.76 27.60
C SER A 271 24.71 -26.53 28.50
N ARG A 272 25.92 -26.61 27.95
CA ARG A 272 27.20 -26.34 28.68
C ARG A 272 27.29 -24.89 29.16
N LEU A 273 26.97 -23.92 28.28
CA LEU A 273 26.93 -22.49 28.66
C LEU A 273 25.85 -22.20 29.70
N ALA A 274 24.65 -22.81 29.60
CA ALA A 274 23.62 -22.71 30.62
C ALA A 274 24.03 -23.31 31.96
N ALA A 275 24.86 -24.36 31.97
CA ALA A 275 25.43 -24.90 33.20
C ALA A 275 26.37 -23.89 33.89
N LEU A 276 27.20 -23.18 33.16
CA LEU A 276 28.05 -22.09 33.64
C LEU A 276 27.21 -20.94 34.22
N THR A 277 26.12 -20.58 33.54
CA THR A 277 25.18 -19.54 34.03
C THR A 277 24.53 -19.95 35.35
N ARG A 278 24.10 -21.22 35.49
CA ARG A 278 23.56 -21.74 36.76
C ARG A 278 24.60 -21.74 37.89
N LEU A 279 25.85 -22.06 37.57
CA LEU A 279 26.94 -22.00 38.54
C LEU A 279 27.16 -20.55 39.00
N ALA A 280 27.25 -19.59 38.09
CA ALA A 280 27.40 -18.17 38.41
C ALA A 280 26.30 -17.69 39.35
N ALA A 281 25.04 -18.02 39.07
CA ALA A 281 23.90 -17.66 39.88
C ALA A 281 23.94 -18.25 41.31
N ARG A 282 24.47 -19.47 41.48
CA ARG A 282 24.70 -20.07 42.82
C ARG A 282 25.78 -19.32 43.61
N LEU A 283 26.87 -18.98 42.93
CA LEU A 283 27.98 -18.25 43.55
C LEU A 283 27.57 -16.84 44.03
N GLN A 284 26.73 -16.16 43.22
CA GLN A 284 26.19 -14.85 43.60
C GLN A 284 25.31 -14.94 44.85
N ARG A 285 24.35 -15.86 44.90
CA ARG A 285 23.49 -16.08 46.08
C ARG A 285 24.28 -16.46 47.33
N GLY A 286 25.28 -17.32 47.21
CA GLY A 286 26.15 -17.69 48.34
C GLY A 286 26.99 -16.53 48.86
N ARG A 287 27.30 -15.53 48.04
CA ARG A 287 28.00 -14.32 48.42
C ARG A 287 27.08 -13.32 49.16
N GLU A 288 25.87 -13.13 48.66
CA GLU A 288 24.85 -12.27 49.28
C GLU A 288 24.48 -12.76 50.69
N SER A 289 24.28 -14.10 50.87
CA SER A 289 23.99 -14.70 52.17
C SER A 289 25.12 -14.54 53.16
N ARG A 290 26.38 -14.48 52.73
CA ARG A 290 27.54 -14.23 53.63
C ARG A 290 27.71 -12.76 54.01
N THR A 291 27.24 -11.83 53.16
CA THR A 291 27.30 -10.39 53.47
C THR A 291 26.22 -10.00 54.46
N SER A 292 25.00 -10.54 54.31
CA SER A 292 23.88 -10.29 55.24
C SER A 292 24.03 -10.91 56.63
N LEU A 293 24.98 -11.86 56.82
CA LEU A 293 25.32 -12.44 58.14
C LEU A 293 26.46 -11.68 58.87
N ARG A 294 27.02 -10.64 58.22
CA ARG A 294 28.10 -9.81 58.80
C ARG A 294 27.67 -8.38 59.14
N GLU A 295 26.44 -8.00 58.80
CA GLU A 295 25.72 -6.82 59.27
C GLU A 295 24.80 -7.18 60.46
#